data_cf86391afff70125a8cb37c7134ceeb8
#
_entry.id   cf86391afff70125a8cb37c7134ceeb8
#
_cell.length_a   1.000
_cell.length_b   1.000
_cell.length_c   1.000
_cell.angle_alpha   90.00
_cell.angle_beta   90.00
_cell.angle_gamma   90.00
#
_symmetry.space_group_name_H-M   'P 1'
#
loop_
_entity.id
_entity.type
_entity.pdbx_description
1 polymer ?
#
loop_
_entity_poly.entity_id
_entity_poly.type
_entity_poly.pdbx_seq_one_letter_code
_entity_poly.pdbx_strand_id
1 'polypeptide(L)'
;MYNKTTLPNGLRIVTAELPHTRSATVSIYVGAGSRYERDEEAGLSHFLEHMLFKGASRRPTARIISEAIEGFGGMHNAATDREVTVYYAKVPDAAAQQTVDILADMVRDPIMDAAELEKERSVILEELATVEDSPGELAGILVDETMWPDQPLGRNVGGTPESVRALPLAAVNKYLKAQYVPSNMVLVVAGNIRHEMIVHEAERWLGDMPAITPGAWYPFEDKAPKKRIAVREKATEQAHICIAYPSVALDDPDRFAVDLLSTVLGEGMSSRLFLELREERALVYDVHSYPSEFRDTGSFTVYAGCDPENARVTVEASLEQITKLLESLPDSELEKGKQMAKGRIQLRMEDTRSVAGWLGSQELLLGRVQSVDEIVREFDRVTRDDVLRVGRKFLSPSLAKIAAVGPFEDDQVFAGLI
;
A
#
# COMPACT_ATOMS: atom_id res chain seq x y z
N MET A 1 2.06 21.53 9.91
CA MET A 1 3.48 21.86 9.68
C MET A 1 4.30 20.70 10.27
N TYR A 2 5.38 20.29 9.63
CA TYR A 2 6.25 19.20 10.11
C TYR A 2 7.67 19.70 10.29
N ASN A 3 8.44 19.04 11.17
CA ASN A 3 9.87 19.27 11.35
C ASN A 3 10.64 18.07 10.79
N LYS A 4 11.85 18.33 10.26
CA LYS A 4 12.72 17.29 9.69
C LYS A 4 14.16 17.51 10.12
N THR A 5 14.80 16.44 10.61
CA THR A 5 16.24 16.36 10.90
C THR A 5 16.81 15.13 10.19
N THR A 6 18.02 15.24 9.66
CA THR A 6 18.75 14.10 9.11
C THR A 6 20.03 13.90 9.92
N LEU A 7 20.21 12.70 10.46
CA LEU A 7 21.40 12.36 11.24
C LEU A 7 22.62 12.16 10.32
N PRO A 8 23.85 12.23 10.85
CA PRO A 8 25.08 12.02 10.07
C PRO A 8 25.15 10.67 9.34
N ASN A 9 24.48 9.63 9.85
CA ASN A 9 24.39 8.31 9.23
C ASN A 9 23.31 8.20 8.14
N GLY A 10 22.56 9.28 7.86
CA GLY A 10 21.54 9.35 6.84
C GLY A 10 20.12 9.04 7.30
N LEU A 11 19.90 8.69 8.59
CA LEU A 11 18.55 8.50 9.12
C LEU A 11 17.77 9.82 9.07
N ARG A 12 16.60 9.79 8.51
CA ARG A 12 15.67 10.93 8.46
C ARG A 12 14.66 10.82 9.60
N ILE A 13 14.46 11.90 10.31
CA ILE A 13 13.50 12.01 11.40
C ILE A 13 12.50 13.08 11.02
N VAL A 14 11.23 12.72 10.94
CA VAL A 14 10.13 13.61 10.55
C VAL A 14 9.10 13.61 11.68
N THR A 15 8.70 14.79 12.14
CA THR A 15 7.71 14.90 13.22
C THR A 15 6.60 15.88 12.90
N ALA A 16 5.38 15.57 13.34
CA ALA A 16 4.26 16.51 13.38
C ALA A 16 3.84 16.71 14.84
N GLU A 17 4.00 17.95 15.33
CA GLU A 17 3.55 18.34 16.67
C GLU A 17 2.06 18.66 16.66
N LEU A 18 1.26 17.83 17.35
CA LEU A 18 -0.19 17.92 17.45
C LEU A 18 -0.61 18.08 18.93
N PRO A 19 -0.44 19.26 19.52
CA PRO A 19 -0.59 19.47 20.97
C PRO A 19 -2.01 19.28 21.49
N HIS A 20 -3.00 19.19 20.60
CA HIS A 20 -4.41 18.94 20.94
C HIS A 20 -4.71 17.45 21.13
N THR A 21 -3.80 16.54 20.72
CA THR A 21 -3.99 15.10 20.88
C THR A 21 -3.45 14.61 22.23
N ARG A 22 -3.93 13.46 22.69
CA ARG A 22 -3.40 12.76 23.88
C ARG A 22 -2.66 11.48 23.49
N SER A 23 -2.35 11.34 22.23
CA SER A 23 -1.63 10.18 21.68
C SER A 23 -0.47 10.63 20.82
N ALA A 24 0.47 9.72 20.65
CA ALA A 24 1.51 9.81 19.63
C ALA A 24 1.56 8.51 18.83
N THR A 25 1.79 8.62 17.55
CA THR A 25 2.12 7.48 16.68
C THR A 25 3.59 7.58 16.33
N VAL A 26 4.35 6.55 16.69
CA VAL A 26 5.76 6.36 16.33
C VAL A 26 5.81 5.33 15.23
N SER A 27 6.51 5.61 14.14
CA SER A 27 6.62 4.71 13.00
C SER A 27 8.04 4.72 12.44
N ILE A 28 8.57 3.55 12.07
CA ILE A 28 9.80 3.42 11.30
C ILE A 28 9.44 2.87 9.93
N TYR A 29 9.64 3.69 8.91
CA TYR A 29 9.47 3.36 7.50
C TYR A 29 10.79 2.88 6.94
N VAL A 30 10.78 1.78 6.21
CA VAL A 30 11.96 1.20 5.56
C VAL A 30 11.66 1.07 4.06
N GLY A 31 12.58 1.51 3.21
CA GLY A 31 12.54 1.29 1.76
C GLY A 31 12.85 -0.17 1.44
N ALA A 32 11.91 -1.05 1.75
CA ALA A 32 11.99 -2.50 1.58
C ALA A 32 10.60 -3.03 1.30
N GLY A 33 10.49 -4.10 0.51
CA GLY A 33 9.23 -4.70 0.12
C GLY A 33 9.44 -5.70 -1.00
N SER A 34 8.36 -6.31 -1.52
CA SER A 34 8.48 -7.37 -2.53
C SER A 34 9.21 -6.94 -3.81
N ARG A 35 9.28 -5.64 -4.07
CA ARG A 35 9.97 -5.05 -5.23
C ARG A 35 11.50 -5.02 -5.10
N TYR A 36 12.04 -5.36 -3.93
CA TYR A 36 13.48 -5.47 -3.65
C TYR A 36 13.96 -6.91 -3.64
N GLU A 37 13.07 -7.87 -3.91
CA GLU A 37 13.33 -9.30 -3.83
C GLU A 37 13.59 -9.90 -5.20
N ARG A 38 14.50 -10.87 -5.27
CA ARG A 38 14.65 -11.74 -6.44
C ARG A 38 13.52 -12.77 -6.48
N ASP A 39 13.34 -13.46 -7.60
CA ASP A 39 12.26 -14.43 -7.74
C ASP A 39 12.34 -15.56 -6.71
N GLU A 40 13.54 -16.05 -6.43
CA GLU A 40 13.78 -17.08 -5.41
C GLU A 40 13.64 -16.58 -3.95
N GLU A 41 13.56 -15.26 -3.76
CA GLU A 41 13.40 -14.59 -2.45
C GLU A 41 11.98 -14.06 -2.25
N ALA A 42 11.02 -14.40 -3.10
CA ALA A 42 9.65 -13.89 -3.02
C ALA A 42 9.02 -14.17 -1.63
N GLY A 43 8.50 -13.09 -1.00
CA GLY A 43 7.96 -13.12 0.36
C GLY A 43 8.97 -12.81 1.47
N LEU A 44 10.21 -12.52 1.14
CA LEU A 44 11.28 -12.29 2.11
C LEU A 44 11.04 -11.06 2.99
N SER A 45 10.53 -9.96 2.40
CA SER A 45 10.23 -8.73 3.14
C SER A 45 9.13 -8.96 4.18
N HIS A 46 8.07 -9.67 3.79
CA HIS A 46 6.97 -10.04 4.68
C HIS A 46 7.44 -11.00 5.78
N PHE A 47 8.25 -11.98 5.41
CA PHE A 47 8.85 -12.89 6.40
C PHE A 47 9.71 -12.14 7.43
N LEU A 48 10.53 -11.20 6.97
CA LEU A 48 11.34 -10.36 7.85
C LEU A 48 10.48 -9.49 8.77
N GLU A 49 9.36 -8.97 8.28
CA GLU A 49 8.39 -8.24 9.11
C GLU A 49 7.99 -9.06 10.33
N HIS A 50 7.55 -10.32 10.13
CA HIS A 50 7.18 -11.24 11.21
C HIS A 50 8.32 -11.49 12.18
N MET A 51 9.53 -11.69 11.67
CA MET A 51 10.70 -12.01 12.49
C MET A 51 11.09 -10.88 13.43
N LEU A 52 10.86 -9.60 13.06
CA LEU A 52 11.20 -8.46 13.93
C LEU A 52 10.36 -8.40 15.21
N PHE A 53 9.19 -9.05 15.23
CA PHE A 53 8.37 -9.16 16.43
C PHE A 53 8.76 -10.32 17.36
N LYS A 54 9.68 -11.20 16.96
CA LYS A 54 10.01 -12.42 17.75
C LYS A 54 11.02 -12.18 18.85
N GLY A 55 11.68 -11.04 18.85
CA GLY A 55 12.62 -10.62 19.88
C GLY A 55 13.67 -9.67 19.35
N ALA A 56 14.19 -8.86 20.24
CA ALA A 56 15.27 -7.93 20.01
C ALA A 56 16.27 -7.98 21.17
N SER A 57 17.44 -7.38 21.00
CA SER A 57 18.55 -7.47 21.94
C SER A 57 18.16 -7.13 23.38
N ARG A 58 17.36 -6.09 23.59
CA ARG A 58 16.89 -5.63 24.91
C ARG A 58 15.54 -6.20 25.31
N ARG A 59 14.80 -6.76 24.35
CA ARG A 59 13.46 -7.36 24.50
C ARG A 59 13.45 -8.72 23.80
N PRO A 60 14.00 -9.76 24.47
CA PRO A 60 14.39 -11.00 23.78
C PRO A 60 13.24 -11.93 23.36
N THR A 61 11.97 -11.54 23.56
CA THR A 61 10.81 -12.32 23.14
C THR A 61 9.69 -11.45 22.64
N ALA A 62 8.84 -11.98 21.78
CA ALA A 62 7.62 -11.33 21.28
C ALA A 62 6.72 -10.82 22.43
N ARG A 63 6.60 -11.63 23.49
CA ARG A 63 5.82 -11.26 24.68
C ARG A 63 6.35 -9.98 25.33
N ILE A 64 7.68 -9.87 25.52
CA ILE A 64 8.27 -8.69 26.16
C ILE A 64 8.10 -7.44 25.28
N ILE A 65 8.18 -7.58 23.95
CA ILE A 65 7.91 -6.48 23.02
C ILE A 65 6.46 -6.02 23.16
N SER A 66 5.50 -6.95 23.12
CA SER A 66 4.08 -6.63 23.24
C SER A 66 3.74 -6.02 24.60
N GLU A 67 4.21 -6.62 25.72
CA GLU A 67 4.00 -6.11 27.07
C GLU A 67 4.58 -4.68 27.25
N ALA A 68 5.70 -4.36 26.57
CA ALA A 68 6.31 -3.03 26.64
C ALA A 68 5.48 -1.94 25.98
N ILE A 69 4.63 -2.26 24.98
CA ILE A 69 3.74 -1.31 24.31
C ILE A 69 2.34 -1.35 24.92
N GLU A 70 1.78 -2.55 25.09
CA GLU A 70 0.44 -2.73 25.66
C GLU A 70 0.36 -2.27 27.12
N GLY A 71 1.47 -2.36 27.88
CA GLY A 71 1.58 -1.84 29.24
C GLY A 71 1.30 -0.34 29.37
N PHE A 72 1.46 0.43 28.28
CA PHE A 72 1.04 1.84 28.20
C PHE A 72 -0.42 2.01 27.73
N GLY A 73 -1.14 0.93 27.42
CA GLY A 73 -2.40 0.98 26.71
C GLY A 73 -2.22 1.27 25.22
N GLY A 74 -1.05 1.05 24.68
CA GLY A 74 -0.72 1.22 23.26
C GLY A 74 -1.11 0.03 22.40
N MET A 75 -1.08 0.25 21.10
CA MET A 75 -1.24 -0.77 20.08
C MET A 75 -0.07 -0.68 19.09
N HIS A 76 0.35 -1.80 18.55
CA HIS A 76 1.42 -1.86 17.56
C HIS A 76 1.08 -2.83 16.44
N ASN A 77 1.66 -2.61 15.30
CA ASN A 77 1.57 -3.50 14.14
C ASN A 77 2.68 -3.14 13.14
N ALA A 78 2.74 -3.90 12.04
CA ALA A 78 3.53 -3.56 10.87
C ALA A 78 2.72 -3.79 9.60
N ALA A 79 3.26 -3.38 8.47
CA ALA A 79 2.73 -3.68 7.16
C ALA A 79 3.86 -3.67 6.14
N THR A 80 3.88 -4.69 5.29
CA THR A 80 4.77 -4.79 4.14
C THR A 80 3.96 -4.63 2.86
N ASP A 81 4.46 -3.78 1.98
CA ASP A 81 3.95 -3.59 0.63
C ASP A 81 5.10 -3.80 -0.38
N ARG A 82 4.91 -3.44 -1.62
CA ARG A 82 5.89 -3.62 -2.70
C ARG A 82 7.15 -2.78 -2.52
N GLU A 83 7.01 -1.57 -2.01
CA GLU A 83 8.11 -0.59 -1.91
C GLU A 83 8.47 -0.16 -0.48
N VAL A 84 7.63 -0.52 0.49
CA VAL A 84 7.73 -0.02 1.87
C VAL A 84 7.38 -1.14 2.85
N THR A 85 8.18 -1.23 3.92
CA THR A 85 7.78 -1.91 5.15
C THR A 85 7.72 -0.87 6.27
N VAL A 86 6.67 -0.87 7.06
CA VAL A 86 6.48 0.05 8.17
C VAL A 86 6.19 -0.68 9.47
N TYR A 87 6.90 -0.32 10.53
CA TYR A 87 6.63 -0.74 11.92
C TYR A 87 6.10 0.45 12.67
N TYR A 88 4.98 0.31 13.36
CA TYR A 88 4.38 1.44 14.07
C TYR A 88 3.74 1.05 15.39
N ALA A 89 3.69 2.00 16.29
CA ALA A 89 2.92 1.91 17.52
C ALA A 89 2.21 3.23 17.80
N LYS A 90 0.94 3.15 18.22
CA LYS A 90 0.16 4.28 18.72
C LYS A 90 0.01 4.14 20.23
N VAL A 91 0.45 5.13 20.96
CA VAL A 91 0.54 5.12 22.42
C VAL A 91 0.04 6.44 23.00
N PRO A 92 -0.24 6.54 24.32
CA PRO A 92 -0.36 7.83 25.00
C PRO A 92 0.90 8.67 24.77
N ASP A 93 0.75 9.97 24.62
CA ASP A 93 1.83 10.91 24.28
C ASP A 93 3.03 10.83 25.24
N ALA A 94 2.79 10.60 26.55
CA ALA A 94 3.83 10.42 27.55
C ALA A 94 4.76 9.21 27.29
N ALA A 95 4.31 8.21 26.52
CA ALA A 95 5.08 7.00 26.19
C ALA A 95 5.85 7.11 24.86
N ALA A 96 5.74 8.22 24.12
CA ALA A 96 6.31 8.36 22.78
C ALA A 96 7.83 8.08 22.72
N GLN A 97 8.62 8.61 23.65
CA GLN A 97 10.08 8.40 23.69
C GLN A 97 10.45 6.93 23.94
N GLN A 98 9.76 6.28 24.89
CA GLN A 98 9.98 4.86 25.17
C GLN A 98 9.57 3.98 23.97
N THR A 99 8.57 4.40 23.21
CA THR A 99 8.16 3.73 21.99
C THR A 99 9.19 3.85 20.87
N VAL A 100 9.89 5.01 20.77
CA VAL A 100 11.06 5.14 19.87
C VAL A 100 12.14 4.12 20.24
N ASP A 101 12.46 3.97 21.54
CA ASP A 101 13.39 2.95 22.02
C ASP A 101 12.96 1.52 21.65
N ILE A 102 11.68 1.19 21.82
CA ILE A 102 11.17 -0.16 21.52
C ILE A 102 11.28 -0.47 20.02
N LEU A 103 10.77 0.41 19.15
CA LEU A 103 10.83 0.20 17.70
C LEU A 103 12.26 0.23 17.17
N ALA A 104 13.13 1.09 17.72
CA ALA A 104 14.54 1.13 17.38
C ALA A 104 15.25 -0.20 17.71
N ASP A 105 14.98 -0.81 18.87
CA ASP A 105 15.51 -2.11 19.27
C ASP A 105 15.10 -3.22 18.28
N MET A 106 13.82 -3.21 17.88
CA MET A 106 13.29 -4.20 16.94
C MET A 106 13.96 -4.12 15.56
N VAL A 107 14.16 -2.92 15.01
CA VAL A 107 14.69 -2.79 13.64
C VAL A 107 16.21 -2.85 13.58
N ARG A 108 16.90 -2.48 14.65
CA ARG A 108 18.35 -2.41 14.71
C ARG A 108 19.00 -3.75 15.06
N ASP A 109 18.52 -4.36 16.15
CA ASP A 109 19.16 -5.52 16.78
C ASP A 109 18.16 -6.68 17.01
N PRO A 110 17.38 -7.12 15.96
CA PRO A 110 16.45 -8.21 16.11
C PRO A 110 17.17 -9.55 16.35
N ILE A 111 16.55 -10.41 17.14
CA ILE A 111 17.02 -11.78 17.33
C ILE A 111 16.49 -12.64 16.20
N MET A 112 17.39 -13.09 15.34
CA MET A 112 17.07 -14.00 14.22
C MET A 112 17.25 -15.45 14.65
N ASP A 113 16.29 -15.96 15.42
CA ASP A 113 16.30 -17.33 15.92
C ASP A 113 15.76 -18.32 14.88
N ALA A 114 16.46 -19.44 14.67
CA ALA A 114 16.08 -20.43 13.66
C ALA A 114 14.79 -21.18 14.02
N ALA A 115 14.51 -21.40 15.31
CA ALA A 115 13.29 -22.09 15.74
C ALA A 115 12.08 -21.16 15.60
N GLU A 116 12.22 -19.86 15.87
CA GLU A 116 11.17 -18.86 15.62
C GLU A 116 10.92 -18.70 14.12
N LEU A 117 11.97 -18.75 13.27
CA LEU A 117 11.80 -18.72 11.81
C LEU A 117 10.90 -19.87 11.32
N GLU A 118 11.11 -21.10 11.83
CA GLU A 118 10.29 -22.25 11.40
C GLU A 118 8.83 -22.14 11.90
N LYS A 119 8.60 -21.53 13.06
CA LYS A 119 7.23 -21.25 13.53
C LYS A 119 6.55 -20.22 12.63
N GLU A 120 7.24 -19.12 12.33
CA GLU A 120 6.68 -18.05 11.48
C GLU A 120 6.47 -18.52 10.04
N ARG A 121 7.33 -19.39 9.53
CA ARG A 121 7.11 -20.06 8.24
C ARG A 121 5.72 -20.71 8.18
N SER A 122 5.35 -21.43 9.25
CA SER A 122 4.05 -22.09 9.33
C SER A 122 2.90 -21.04 9.38
N VAL A 123 3.07 -19.95 10.14
CA VAL A 123 2.09 -18.86 10.22
C VAL A 123 1.90 -18.22 8.84
N ILE A 124 2.97 -17.88 8.14
CA ILE A 124 2.89 -17.25 6.81
C ILE A 124 2.24 -18.19 5.78
N LEU A 125 2.51 -19.50 5.87
CA LEU A 125 1.84 -20.48 4.99
C LEU A 125 0.32 -20.55 5.26
N GLU A 126 -0.12 -20.41 6.51
CA GLU A 126 -1.55 -20.30 6.86
C GLU A 126 -2.16 -18.99 6.38
N GLU A 127 -1.42 -17.87 6.44
CA GLU A 127 -1.88 -16.60 5.88
C GLU A 127 -2.04 -16.69 4.37
N LEU A 128 -1.08 -17.29 3.66
CA LEU A 128 -1.20 -17.54 2.22
C LEU A 128 -2.40 -18.44 1.88
N ALA A 129 -2.69 -19.45 2.71
CA ALA A 129 -3.87 -20.28 2.56
C ALA A 129 -5.18 -19.48 2.81
N THR A 130 -5.17 -18.55 3.78
CA THR A 130 -6.30 -17.63 4.03
C THR A 130 -6.56 -16.71 2.84
N VAL A 131 -5.51 -16.19 2.22
CA VAL A 131 -5.61 -15.40 0.98
C VAL A 131 -6.21 -16.24 -0.16
N GLU A 132 -5.78 -17.52 -0.28
CA GLU A 132 -6.40 -18.44 -1.25
C GLU A 132 -7.90 -18.60 -1.00
N ASP A 133 -8.37 -18.52 0.23
CA ASP A 133 -9.79 -18.61 0.58
C ASP A 133 -10.55 -17.27 0.49
N SER A 134 -9.88 -16.19 0.12
CA SER A 134 -10.44 -14.85 -0.10
C SER A 134 -10.52 -14.51 -1.59
N PRO A 135 -11.65 -14.78 -2.30
CA PRO A 135 -11.72 -14.58 -3.74
C PRO A 135 -11.49 -13.13 -4.19
N GLY A 136 -11.87 -12.15 -3.34
CA GLY A 136 -11.63 -10.73 -3.62
C GLY A 136 -10.14 -10.37 -3.60
N GLU A 137 -9.39 -10.88 -2.59
CA GLU A 137 -7.94 -10.68 -2.52
C GLU A 137 -7.22 -11.39 -3.67
N LEU A 138 -7.65 -12.62 -4.00
CA LEU A 138 -7.12 -13.34 -5.15
C LEU A 138 -7.32 -12.59 -6.46
N ALA A 139 -8.47 -11.93 -6.67
CA ALA A 139 -8.72 -11.13 -7.86
C ALA A 139 -7.75 -9.94 -7.93
N GLY A 140 -7.44 -9.31 -6.79
CA GLY A 140 -6.43 -8.27 -6.68
C GLY A 140 -5.01 -8.76 -7.00
N ILE A 141 -4.62 -9.93 -6.49
CA ILE A 141 -3.32 -10.53 -6.82
C ILE A 141 -3.25 -10.88 -8.30
N LEU A 142 -4.28 -11.53 -8.82
CA LEU A 142 -4.34 -11.97 -10.22
C LEU A 142 -4.28 -10.78 -11.20
N VAL A 143 -4.92 -9.64 -10.86
CA VAL A 143 -4.84 -8.45 -11.70
C VAL A 143 -3.45 -7.84 -11.68
N ASP A 144 -2.76 -7.83 -10.55
CA ASP A 144 -1.39 -7.33 -10.44
C ASP A 144 -0.41 -8.20 -11.23
N GLU A 145 -0.53 -9.53 -11.16
CA GLU A 145 0.25 -10.47 -11.97
C GLU A 145 -0.02 -10.28 -13.48
N THR A 146 -1.25 -9.91 -13.84
CA THR A 146 -1.64 -9.64 -15.23
C THR A 146 -1.13 -8.27 -15.69
N MET A 147 -1.12 -7.29 -14.80
CA MET A 147 -0.60 -5.94 -15.06
C MET A 147 0.90 -5.93 -15.21
N TRP A 148 1.62 -6.65 -14.36
CA TRP A 148 3.08 -6.64 -14.29
C TRP A 148 3.66 -8.06 -14.34
N PRO A 149 3.55 -8.74 -15.51
CA PRO A 149 3.94 -10.14 -15.64
C PRO A 149 5.45 -10.35 -15.48
N ASP A 150 5.80 -11.46 -14.83
CA ASP A 150 7.18 -11.93 -14.69
C ASP A 150 8.14 -10.85 -14.14
N GLN A 151 7.69 -10.08 -13.14
CA GLN A 151 8.51 -9.08 -12.45
C GLN A 151 8.05 -8.86 -10.99
N PRO A 152 8.95 -8.35 -10.12
CA PRO A 152 8.67 -8.23 -8.68
C PRO A 152 7.42 -7.41 -8.34
N LEU A 153 7.08 -6.41 -9.15
CA LEU A 153 5.94 -5.53 -8.92
C LEU A 153 4.59 -6.27 -9.00
N GLY A 154 4.48 -7.29 -9.86
CA GLY A 154 3.27 -8.08 -10.03
C GLY A 154 3.12 -9.25 -9.06
N ARG A 155 4.14 -9.55 -8.25
CA ARG A 155 4.10 -10.69 -7.33
C ARG A 155 3.25 -10.42 -6.09
N ASN A 156 2.71 -11.50 -5.51
CA ASN A 156 2.14 -11.45 -4.17
C ASN A 156 3.24 -11.04 -3.16
N VAL A 157 2.96 -10.05 -2.33
CA VAL A 157 3.89 -9.54 -1.31
C VAL A 157 4.26 -10.62 -0.30
N GLY A 158 3.34 -11.53 0.03
CA GLY A 158 3.59 -12.69 0.89
C GLY A 158 4.42 -13.79 0.24
N GLY A 159 4.75 -13.67 -1.06
CA GLY A 159 5.42 -14.72 -1.83
C GLY A 159 4.48 -15.84 -2.26
N THR A 160 5.05 -17.03 -2.46
CA THR A 160 4.33 -18.26 -2.75
C THR A 160 4.63 -19.32 -1.68
N PRO A 161 3.79 -20.34 -1.52
CA PRO A 161 4.09 -21.44 -0.59
C PRO A 161 5.45 -22.08 -0.85
N GLU A 162 5.89 -22.18 -2.10
CA GLU A 162 7.17 -22.75 -2.50
C GLU A 162 8.33 -21.86 -2.09
N SER A 163 8.26 -20.54 -2.38
CA SER A 163 9.32 -19.59 -2.01
C SER A 163 9.44 -19.49 -0.50
N VAL A 164 8.31 -19.35 0.23
CA VAL A 164 8.30 -19.25 1.70
C VAL A 164 8.89 -20.51 2.35
N ARG A 165 8.59 -21.73 1.84
CA ARG A 165 9.22 -22.98 2.34
C ARG A 165 10.73 -23.03 2.11
N ALA A 166 11.20 -22.43 1.02
CA ALA A 166 12.60 -22.47 0.62
C ALA A 166 13.48 -21.40 1.27
N LEU A 167 12.89 -20.31 1.84
CA LEU A 167 13.64 -19.18 2.40
C LEU A 167 14.53 -19.60 3.58
N PRO A 168 15.86 -19.51 3.48
CA PRO A 168 16.77 -19.83 4.59
C PRO A 168 17.00 -18.60 5.48
N LEU A 169 17.26 -18.80 6.77
CA LEU A 169 17.60 -17.75 7.73
C LEU A 169 18.75 -16.85 7.24
N ALA A 170 19.70 -17.41 6.50
CA ALA A 170 20.82 -16.67 5.93
C ALA A 170 20.37 -15.61 4.92
N ALA A 171 19.31 -15.87 4.11
CA ALA A 171 18.74 -14.89 3.19
C ALA A 171 18.04 -13.78 3.96
N VAL A 172 17.25 -14.10 5.00
CA VAL A 172 16.59 -13.12 5.88
C VAL A 172 17.62 -12.19 6.52
N ASN A 173 18.69 -12.74 7.10
CA ASN A 173 19.77 -11.94 7.69
C ASN A 173 20.53 -11.07 6.67
N LYS A 174 20.74 -11.58 5.46
CA LYS A 174 21.38 -10.82 4.38
C LYS A 174 20.51 -9.64 3.95
N TYR A 175 19.21 -9.85 3.79
CA TYR A 175 18.25 -8.83 3.41
C TYR A 175 18.11 -7.75 4.49
N LEU A 176 17.99 -8.13 5.76
CA LEU A 176 17.98 -7.21 6.90
C LEU A 176 19.18 -6.27 6.83
N LYS A 177 20.40 -6.81 6.70
CA LYS A 177 21.64 -6.02 6.65
C LYS A 177 21.73 -5.11 5.42
N ALA A 178 21.08 -5.48 4.31
CA ALA A 178 21.10 -4.72 3.09
C ALA A 178 20.06 -3.59 3.05
N GLN A 179 18.88 -3.81 3.62
CA GLN A 179 17.76 -2.86 3.50
C GLN A 179 17.52 -2.03 4.76
N TYR A 180 17.75 -2.58 5.96
CA TYR A 180 17.49 -1.89 7.23
C TYR A 180 18.69 -1.05 7.67
N VAL A 181 19.00 -0.08 6.85
CA VAL A 181 20.13 0.84 7.03
C VAL A 181 19.61 2.27 7.17
N PRO A 182 20.27 3.15 7.97
CA PRO A 182 19.76 4.48 8.29
C PRO A 182 19.32 5.33 7.09
N SER A 183 20.11 5.32 6.02
CA SER A 183 19.79 6.10 4.79
C SER A 183 18.53 5.61 4.06
N ASN A 184 18.10 4.38 4.33
CA ASN A 184 16.89 3.77 3.78
C ASN A 184 15.69 3.81 4.75
N MET A 185 15.85 4.48 5.89
CA MET A 185 14.84 4.55 6.94
C MET A 185 14.37 5.98 7.19
N VAL A 186 13.11 6.09 7.64
CA VAL A 186 12.52 7.32 8.15
C VAL A 186 11.84 7.01 9.47
N LEU A 187 12.28 7.65 10.55
CA LEU A 187 11.56 7.67 11.82
C LEU A 187 10.53 8.79 11.75
N VAL A 188 9.28 8.46 11.95
CA VAL A 188 8.17 9.43 11.95
C VAL A 188 7.45 9.41 13.28
N VAL A 189 7.23 10.57 13.86
CA VAL A 189 6.42 10.70 15.08
C VAL A 189 5.40 11.82 14.90
N ALA A 190 4.12 11.49 15.03
CA ALA A 190 3.03 12.47 15.00
C ALA A 190 2.22 12.39 16.30
N GLY A 191 1.97 13.54 16.92
CA GLY A 191 1.21 13.61 18.17
C GLY A 191 1.61 14.77 19.05
N ASN A 192 1.22 14.71 20.32
CA ASN A 192 1.63 15.69 21.33
C ASN A 192 3.07 15.41 21.79
N ILE A 193 4.02 15.77 20.98
CA ILE A 193 5.46 15.55 21.18
C ILE A 193 6.26 16.82 20.87
N ARG A 194 7.54 16.83 21.18
CA ARG A 194 8.50 17.85 20.77
C ARG A 194 9.57 17.23 19.89
N HIS A 195 9.86 17.89 18.78
CA HIS A 195 10.81 17.41 17.78
C HIS A 195 12.18 17.09 18.37
N GLU A 196 12.75 18.00 19.17
CA GLU A 196 14.08 17.86 19.73
C GLU A 196 14.21 16.63 20.65
N MET A 197 13.14 16.28 21.37
CA MET A 197 13.13 15.09 22.22
C MET A 197 13.15 13.81 21.39
N ILE A 198 12.44 13.79 20.27
CA ILE A 198 12.45 12.64 19.35
C ILE A 198 13.80 12.51 18.65
N VAL A 199 14.40 13.63 18.22
CA VAL A 199 15.75 13.64 17.63
C VAL A 199 16.76 13.07 18.62
N HIS A 200 16.72 13.51 19.88
CA HIS A 200 17.62 13.01 20.93
C HIS A 200 17.50 11.49 21.14
N GLU A 201 16.27 10.95 21.19
CA GLU A 201 16.06 9.50 21.32
C GLU A 201 16.51 8.75 20.04
N ALA A 202 16.28 9.31 18.87
CA ALA A 202 16.74 8.72 17.60
C ALA A 202 18.28 8.70 17.53
N GLU A 203 18.96 9.77 17.93
CA GLU A 203 20.42 9.81 18.02
C GLU A 203 20.96 8.77 18.99
N ARG A 204 20.34 8.63 20.14
CA ARG A 204 20.73 7.68 21.18
C ARG A 204 20.65 6.23 20.71
N TRP A 205 19.59 5.86 19.99
CA TRP A 205 19.29 4.46 19.68
C TRP A 205 19.68 4.04 18.26
N LEU A 206 19.73 4.99 17.32
CA LEU A 206 19.97 4.72 15.91
C LEU A 206 21.15 5.52 15.34
N GLY A 207 21.71 6.46 16.10
CA GLY A 207 22.73 7.39 15.59
C GLY A 207 24.08 6.76 15.27
N ASP A 208 24.45 5.67 15.95
CA ASP A 208 25.70 4.93 15.76
C ASP A 208 25.57 3.77 14.74
N MET A 209 24.38 3.55 14.17
CA MET A 209 24.24 2.60 13.06
C MET A 209 25.12 3.01 11.86
N PRO A 210 25.78 2.03 11.20
CA PRO A 210 26.70 2.34 10.11
C PRO A 210 25.96 2.95 8.90
N ALA A 211 26.57 3.98 8.29
CA ALA A 211 26.09 4.55 7.04
C ALA A 211 26.41 3.61 5.88
N ILE A 212 25.46 2.81 5.48
CA ILE A 212 25.58 1.83 4.39
C ILE A 212 24.61 2.23 3.27
N THR A 213 25.00 2.02 2.01
CA THR A 213 24.11 2.18 0.86
C THR A 213 23.13 1.01 0.81
N PRO A 214 21.81 1.25 0.76
CA PRO A 214 20.81 0.18 0.68
C PRO A 214 20.88 -0.60 -0.63
N GLY A 215 20.30 -1.78 -0.63
CA GLY A 215 20.05 -2.54 -1.85
C GLY A 215 19.09 -1.81 -2.79
N ALA A 216 19.29 -1.96 -4.08
CA ALA A 216 18.43 -1.36 -5.09
C ALA A 216 17.10 -2.13 -5.22
N TRP A 217 16.05 -1.43 -5.62
CA TRP A 217 14.78 -2.01 -6.04
C TRP A 217 14.81 -2.32 -7.55
N TYR A 218 13.93 -3.22 -7.99
CA TYR A 218 13.82 -3.59 -9.40
C TYR A 218 12.87 -2.60 -10.12
N PRO A 219 13.36 -1.86 -11.13
CA PRO A 219 12.53 -0.96 -11.93
C PRO A 219 11.41 -1.71 -12.66
N PHE A 220 10.33 -0.97 -12.95
CA PHE A 220 9.27 -1.45 -13.83
C PHE A 220 9.82 -1.71 -15.23
N GLU A 221 9.45 -2.87 -15.79
CA GLU A 221 9.70 -3.22 -17.16
C GLU A 221 8.38 -3.32 -17.92
N ASP A 222 8.23 -2.59 -19.01
CA ASP A 222 7.03 -2.67 -19.87
C ASP A 222 7.03 -3.98 -20.66
N LYS A 223 6.55 -5.03 -20.01
CA LYS A 223 6.42 -6.37 -20.61
C LYS A 223 5.00 -6.55 -21.12
N ALA A 224 4.87 -6.99 -22.37
CA ALA A 224 3.58 -7.36 -22.92
C ALA A 224 2.97 -8.51 -22.09
N PRO A 225 1.69 -8.41 -21.68
CA PRO A 225 1.04 -9.47 -20.92
C PRO A 225 0.89 -10.72 -21.80
N LYS A 226 1.07 -11.89 -21.21
CA LYS A 226 0.81 -13.18 -21.89
C LYS A 226 -0.66 -13.30 -22.31
N LYS A 227 -1.55 -12.81 -21.45
CA LYS A 227 -3.00 -12.70 -21.68
C LYS A 227 -3.49 -11.39 -21.10
N ARG A 228 -4.50 -10.80 -21.73
CA ARG A 228 -5.17 -9.58 -21.20
C ARG A 228 -6.33 -9.93 -20.27
N ILE A 229 -6.82 -11.18 -20.34
CA ILE A 229 -7.88 -11.71 -19.51
C ILE A 229 -7.30 -12.91 -18.75
N ALA A 230 -7.32 -12.83 -17.43
CA ALA A 230 -6.90 -13.90 -16.54
C ALA A 230 -8.11 -14.34 -15.69
N VAL A 231 -8.37 -15.63 -15.68
CA VAL A 231 -9.47 -16.21 -14.89
C VAL A 231 -8.89 -17.28 -13.98
N ARG A 232 -9.33 -17.28 -12.73
CA ARG A 232 -9.05 -18.33 -11.77
C ARG A 232 -10.38 -18.97 -11.36
N GLU A 233 -10.54 -20.25 -11.72
CA GLU A 233 -11.70 -21.02 -11.32
C GLU A 233 -11.71 -21.24 -9.81
N LYS A 234 -12.81 -20.88 -9.19
CA LYS A 234 -13.08 -21.15 -7.78
C LYS A 234 -14.59 -21.25 -7.55
N ALA A 235 -15.02 -22.30 -6.86
CA ALA A 235 -16.43 -22.49 -6.49
C ALA A 235 -16.81 -21.49 -5.38
N THR A 236 -17.34 -20.34 -5.77
CA THR A 236 -17.73 -19.23 -4.89
C THR A 236 -19.15 -18.78 -5.19
N GLU A 237 -19.84 -18.22 -4.19
CA GLU A 237 -21.17 -17.63 -4.34
C GLU A 237 -21.15 -16.32 -5.15
N GLN A 238 -20.01 -15.61 -5.12
CA GLN A 238 -19.81 -14.37 -5.88
C GLN A 238 -18.61 -14.48 -6.81
N ALA A 239 -18.70 -13.80 -7.95
CA ALA A 239 -17.57 -13.51 -8.81
C ALA A 239 -16.92 -12.20 -8.38
N HIS A 240 -15.59 -12.18 -8.33
CA HIS A 240 -14.78 -11.01 -8.02
C HIS A 240 -13.96 -10.64 -9.24
N ILE A 241 -14.16 -9.44 -9.75
CA ILE A 241 -13.63 -8.98 -11.03
C ILE A 241 -12.85 -7.69 -10.84
N CYS A 242 -11.65 -7.65 -11.40
CA CYS A 242 -10.84 -6.45 -11.51
C CYS A 242 -10.66 -6.09 -12.98
N ILE A 243 -10.94 -4.84 -13.36
CA ILE A 243 -10.62 -4.27 -14.67
C ILE A 243 -9.52 -3.23 -14.42
N ALA A 244 -8.31 -3.50 -14.91
CA ALA A 244 -7.16 -2.65 -14.64
C ALA A 244 -6.57 -2.06 -15.91
N TYR A 245 -6.01 -0.87 -15.74
CA TYR A 245 -5.35 -0.08 -16.78
C TYR A 245 -3.99 0.41 -16.27
N PRO A 246 -3.00 0.65 -17.15
CA PRO A 246 -1.81 1.41 -16.76
C PRO A 246 -2.20 2.79 -16.26
N SER A 247 -1.41 3.34 -15.35
CA SER A 247 -1.61 4.68 -14.81
C SER A 247 -0.26 5.37 -14.57
N VAL A 248 -0.31 6.49 -13.90
CA VAL A 248 0.84 7.37 -13.63
C VAL A 248 1.67 6.86 -12.44
N ALA A 249 2.94 7.27 -12.41
CA ALA A 249 3.81 7.07 -11.26
C ALA A 249 3.46 8.02 -10.11
N LEU A 250 3.92 7.70 -8.91
CA LEU A 250 3.66 8.44 -7.66
C LEU A 250 4.06 9.93 -7.72
N ASP A 251 5.11 10.29 -8.46
CA ASP A 251 5.59 11.69 -8.60
C ASP A 251 5.15 12.35 -9.91
N ASP A 252 4.20 11.75 -10.63
CA ASP A 252 3.67 12.32 -11.87
C ASP A 252 2.71 13.50 -11.54
N PRO A 253 2.80 14.64 -12.25
CA PRO A 253 1.89 15.76 -12.05
C PRO A 253 0.42 15.42 -12.37
N ASP A 254 0.17 14.44 -13.21
CA ASP A 254 -1.18 14.00 -13.60
C ASP A 254 -1.89 13.17 -12.51
N ARG A 255 -1.20 12.78 -11.42
CA ARG A 255 -1.79 11.94 -10.38
C ARG A 255 -3.08 12.51 -9.78
N PHE A 256 -3.13 13.81 -9.55
CA PHE A 256 -4.32 14.48 -9.01
C PHE A 256 -5.52 14.42 -9.96
N ALA A 257 -5.26 14.42 -11.26
CA ALA A 257 -6.31 14.23 -12.26
C ALA A 257 -6.80 12.78 -12.30
N VAL A 258 -5.89 11.81 -12.09
CA VAL A 258 -6.23 10.39 -11.95
C VAL A 258 -7.02 10.13 -10.66
N ASP A 259 -6.63 10.75 -9.53
CA ASP A 259 -7.37 10.65 -8.28
C ASP A 259 -8.80 11.17 -8.42
N LEU A 260 -8.99 12.31 -9.09
CA LEU A 260 -10.32 12.88 -9.33
C LEU A 260 -11.13 12.04 -10.33
N LEU A 261 -10.47 11.45 -11.34
CA LEU A 261 -11.09 10.49 -12.24
C LEU A 261 -11.65 9.29 -11.47
N SER A 262 -10.85 8.73 -10.53
CA SER A 262 -11.27 7.64 -9.64
C SER A 262 -12.43 8.09 -8.73
N THR A 263 -12.29 9.26 -8.13
CA THR A 263 -13.30 9.78 -7.20
C THR A 263 -14.67 9.95 -7.88
N VAL A 264 -14.72 10.46 -9.10
CA VAL A 264 -15.97 10.59 -9.86
C VAL A 264 -16.49 9.24 -10.32
N LEU A 265 -15.60 8.37 -10.82
CA LEU A 265 -15.99 7.09 -11.40
C LEU A 265 -16.51 6.12 -10.37
N GLY A 266 -15.75 5.87 -9.28
CA GLY A 266 -16.00 4.72 -8.42
C GLY A 266 -15.79 4.94 -6.92
N GLU A 267 -15.54 6.16 -6.42
CA GLU A 267 -15.34 6.34 -5.00
C GLU A 267 -16.61 6.83 -4.26
N GLY A 268 -17.15 5.96 -3.41
CA GLY A 268 -18.32 6.26 -2.58
C GLY A 268 -19.66 6.06 -3.27
N MET A 269 -20.72 6.12 -2.47
CA MET A 269 -22.09 5.79 -2.89
C MET A 269 -22.72 6.76 -3.92
N SER A 270 -22.10 7.88 -4.19
CA SER A 270 -22.57 8.84 -5.19
C SER A 270 -21.70 8.86 -6.46
N SER A 271 -20.84 7.86 -6.64
CA SER A 271 -20.02 7.66 -7.83
C SER A 271 -20.83 7.04 -8.96
N ARG A 272 -20.35 7.17 -10.20
CA ARG A 272 -21.07 6.64 -11.38
C ARG A 272 -21.25 5.15 -11.34
N LEU A 273 -20.19 4.41 -11.01
CA LEU A 273 -20.24 2.94 -10.90
C LEU A 273 -21.24 2.49 -9.83
N PHE A 274 -21.20 3.10 -8.65
CA PHE A 274 -22.11 2.72 -7.58
C PHE A 274 -23.58 2.97 -7.96
N LEU A 275 -23.89 4.17 -8.45
CA LEU A 275 -25.25 4.53 -8.84
C LEU A 275 -25.78 3.63 -9.96
N GLU A 276 -25.00 3.42 -11.01
CA GLU A 276 -25.46 2.63 -12.18
C GLU A 276 -25.50 1.14 -11.88
N LEU A 277 -24.39 0.55 -11.37
CA LEU A 277 -24.28 -0.90 -11.26
C LEU A 277 -25.02 -1.44 -10.04
N ARG A 278 -25.00 -0.70 -8.92
CA ARG A 278 -25.62 -1.16 -7.68
C ARG A 278 -27.04 -0.65 -7.50
N GLU A 279 -27.27 0.66 -7.61
CA GLU A 279 -28.58 1.25 -7.30
C GLU A 279 -29.58 1.05 -8.43
N GLU A 280 -29.18 1.32 -9.69
CA GLU A 280 -30.10 1.28 -10.84
C GLU A 280 -30.26 -0.13 -11.42
N ARG A 281 -29.15 -0.88 -11.61
CA ARG A 281 -29.19 -2.20 -12.24
C ARG A 281 -29.13 -3.37 -11.27
N ALA A 282 -28.82 -3.17 -9.99
CA ALA A 282 -28.65 -4.20 -8.97
C ALA A 282 -27.75 -5.37 -9.40
N LEU A 283 -26.68 -5.07 -10.14
CA LEU A 283 -25.75 -6.08 -10.68
C LEU A 283 -24.70 -6.51 -9.66
N VAL A 284 -24.33 -5.59 -8.75
CA VAL A 284 -23.17 -5.78 -7.85
C VAL A 284 -23.55 -5.53 -6.40
N TYR A 285 -22.89 -6.23 -5.49
CA TYR A 285 -22.92 -5.91 -4.07
C TYR A 285 -21.91 -4.82 -3.71
N ASP A 286 -20.71 -4.91 -4.28
CA ASP A 286 -19.64 -3.94 -4.10
C ASP A 286 -19.03 -3.56 -5.45
N VAL A 287 -18.76 -2.27 -5.63
CA VAL A 287 -18.06 -1.73 -6.79
C VAL A 287 -17.33 -0.45 -6.40
N HIS A 288 -16.08 -0.37 -6.78
CA HIS A 288 -15.27 0.84 -6.57
C HIS A 288 -14.11 0.92 -7.57
N SER A 289 -13.51 2.09 -7.68
CA SER A 289 -12.26 2.28 -8.40
C SER A 289 -11.18 2.85 -7.49
N TYR A 290 -9.94 2.55 -7.81
CA TYR A 290 -8.78 3.07 -7.09
C TYR A 290 -7.54 3.12 -7.99
N PRO A 291 -6.70 4.16 -7.87
CA PRO A 291 -5.36 4.16 -8.42
C PRO A 291 -4.40 3.46 -7.46
N SER A 292 -3.37 2.81 -8.02
CA SER A 292 -2.20 2.32 -7.30
C SER A 292 -0.98 2.98 -7.92
N GLU A 293 -0.23 3.73 -7.12
CA GLU A 293 0.90 4.52 -7.58
C GLU A 293 2.20 3.99 -6.98
N PHE A 294 3.17 3.73 -7.84
CA PHE A 294 4.52 3.30 -7.49
C PHE A 294 5.55 4.33 -7.97
N ARG A 295 6.80 4.18 -7.56
CA ARG A 295 7.87 5.15 -7.89
C ARG A 295 8.01 5.46 -9.38
N ASP A 296 7.76 4.50 -10.27
CA ASP A 296 8.03 4.60 -11.71
C ASP A 296 6.88 4.11 -12.61
N THR A 297 5.76 3.69 -12.03
CA THR A 297 4.56 3.23 -12.75
C THR A 297 3.33 3.30 -11.84
N GLY A 298 2.17 2.92 -12.37
CA GLY A 298 0.93 2.78 -11.62
C GLY A 298 -0.12 1.99 -12.36
N SER A 299 -1.22 1.71 -11.67
CA SER A 299 -2.44 1.15 -12.26
C SER A 299 -3.67 1.95 -11.83
N PHE A 300 -4.72 1.85 -12.62
CA PHE A 300 -6.06 2.30 -12.30
C PHE A 300 -6.97 1.07 -12.37
N THR A 301 -7.60 0.71 -11.27
CA THR A 301 -8.38 -0.52 -11.17
C THR A 301 -9.83 -0.22 -10.82
N VAL A 302 -10.76 -0.88 -11.51
CA VAL A 302 -12.17 -1.00 -11.14
C VAL A 302 -12.38 -2.41 -10.62
N TYR A 303 -12.85 -2.51 -9.39
CA TYR A 303 -13.24 -3.77 -8.75
C TYR A 303 -14.77 -3.89 -8.72
N ALA A 304 -15.28 -5.10 -8.92
CA ALA A 304 -16.69 -5.42 -8.76
C ALA A 304 -16.89 -6.83 -8.18
N GLY A 305 -17.76 -6.94 -7.17
CA GLY A 305 -18.25 -8.20 -6.62
C GLY A 305 -19.71 -8.41 -7.03
N CYS A 306 -20.01 -9.47 -7.79
CA CYS A 306 -21.33 -9.70 -8.36
C CYS A 306 -21.74 -11.19 -8.32
N ASP A 307 -23.00 -11.48 -8.64
CA ASP A 307 -23.42 -12.84 -8.99
C ASP A 307 -22.65 -13.33 -10.23
N PRO A 308 -22.13 -14.56 -10.24
CA PRO A 308 -21.41 -15.11 -11.40
C PRO A 308 -22.19 -15.04 -12.72
N GLU A 309 -23.52 -15.17 -12.70
CA GLU A 309 -24.37 -15.05 -13.88
C GLU A 309 -24.34 -13.63 -14.47
N ASN A 310 -24.11 -12.62 -13.63
CA ASN A 310 -24.02 -11.22 -14.00
C ASN A 310 -22.60 -10.75 -14.38
N ALA A 311 -21.58 -11.61 -14.28
CA ALA A 311 -20.17 -11.23 -14.42
C ALA A 311 -19.88 -10.49 -15.73
N ARG A 312 -20.35 -11.01 -16.87
CA ARG A 312 -20.17 -10.38 -18.19
C ARG A 312 -20.85 -9.01 -18.27
N VAL A 313 -22.11 -8.93 -17.87
CA VAL A 313 -22.90 -7.67 -17.89
C VAL A 313 -22.32 -6.63 -16.95
N THR A 314 -21.75 -7.05 -15.83
CA THR A 314 -21.06 -6.17 -14.87
C THR A 314 -19.82 -5.52 -15.51
N VAL A 315 -19.01 -6.29 -16.24
CA VAL A 315 -17.86 -5.74 -16.98
C VAL A 315 -18.33 -4.79 -18.09
N GLU A 316 -19.33 -5.19 -18.90
CA GLU A 316 -19.90 -4.35 -19.96
C GLU A 316 -20.41 -3.01 -19.40
N ALA A 317 -21.17 -3.04 -18.32
CA ALA A 317 -21.69 -1.85 -17.66
C ALA A 317 -20.56 -0.96 -17.08
N SER A 318 -19.51 -1.57 -16.52
CA SER A 318 -18.34 -0.82 -16.01
C SER A 318 -17.61 -0.09 -17.14
N LEU A 319 -17.37 -0.77 -18.27
CA LEU A 319 -16.74 -0.18 -19.46
C LEU A 319 -17.64 0.90 -20.10
N GLU A 320 -18.95 0.72 -20.07
CA GLU A 320 -19.93 1.72 -20.50
C GLU A 320 -19.83 2.99 -19.64
N GLN A 321 -19.73 2.89 -18.31
CA GLN A 321 -19.61 4.04 -17.42
C GLN A 321 -18.28 4.77 -17.60
N ILE A 322 -17.18 4.06 -17.85
CA ILE A 322 -15.91 4.66 -18.22
C ILE A 322 -16.07 5.48 -19.51
N THR A 323 -16.67 4.89 -20.53
CA THR A 323 -16.88 5.55 -21.82
C THR A 323 -17.75 6.80 -21.67
N LYS A 324 -18.87 6.72 -20.97
CA LYS A 324 -19.76 7.86 -20.69
C LYS A 324 -19.04 8.98 -19.95
N LEU A 325 -18.15 8.65 -19.00
CA LEU A 325 -17.36 9.63 -18.29
C LEU A 325 -16.43 10.38 -19.25
N LEU A 326 -15.73 9.63 -20.12
CA LEU A 326 -14.79 10.22 -21.09
C LEU A 326 -15.48 11.05 -22.18
N GLU A 327 -16.75 10.77 -22.49
CA GLU A 327 -17.56 11.57 -23.39
C GLU A 327 -18.06 12.86 -22.72
N SER A 328 -18.50 12.76 -21.47
CA SER A 328 -19.10 13.88 -20.75
C SER A 328 -18.80 13.82 -19.26
N LEU A 329 -18.08 14.82 -18.75
CA LEU A 329 -17.87 15.09 -17.32
C LEU A 329 -18.46 16.46 -16.98
N PRO A 330 -19.65 16.53 -16.38
CA PRO A 330 -20.24 17.79 -15.92
C PRO A 330 -19.36 18.49 -14.87
N ASP A 331 -19.30 19.82 -14.91
CA ASP A 331 -18.52 20.59 -13.95
C ASP A 331 -19.00 20.36 -12.50
N SER A 332 -20.29 20.10 -12.30
CA SER A 332 -20.86 19.78 -10.99
C SER A 332 -20.34 18.45 -10.42
N GLU A 333 -20.09 17.45 -11.25
CA GLU A 333 -19.50 16.16 -10.81
C GLU A 333 -18.02 16.34 -10.45
N LEU A 334 -17.26 17.07 -11.27
CA LEU A 334 -15.87 17.38 -10.99
C LEU A 334 -15.73 18.16 -9.68
N GLU A 335 -16.56 19.19 -9.48
CA GLU A 335 -16.52 20.00 -8.26
C GLU A 335 -16.89 19.16 -7.02
N LYS A 336 -17.90 18.29 -7.12
CA LYS A 336 -18.22 17.32 -6.06
C LYS A 336 -17.02 16.40 -5.77
N GLY A 337 -16.34 15.88 -6.79
CA GLY A 337 -15.14 15.06 -6.66
C GLY A 337 -14.02 15.80 -5.94
N LYS A 338 -13.75 17.06 -6.30
CA LYS A 338 -12.76 17.91 -5.62
C LYS A 338 -13.08 18.10 -4.13
N GLN A 339 -14.32 18.43 -3.81
CA GLN A 339 -14.74 18.63 -2.42
C GLN A 339 -14.61 17.33 -1.61
N MET A 340 -14.96 16.20 -2.21
CA MET A 340 -14.84 14.90 -1.58
C MET A 340 -13.37 14.52 -1.31
N ALA A 341 -12.48 14.66 -2.30
CA ALA A 341 -11.05 14.37 -2.15
C ALA A 341 -10.41 15.27 -1.07
N LYS A 342 -10.67 16.59 -1.11
CA LYS A 342 -10.17 17.55 -0.12
C LYS A 342 -10.68 17.26 1.29
N GLY A 343 -11.99 17.02 1.42
CA GLY A 343 -12.61 16.72 2.73
C GLY A 343 -12.07 15.46 3.36
N ARG A 344 -11.88 14.39 2.58
CA ARG A 344 -11.29 13.13 3.06
C ARG A 344 -9.88 13.31 3.60
N ILE A 345 -9.04 14.09 2.88
CA ILE A 345 -7.67 14.38 3.36
C ILE A 345 -7.72 15.14 4.68
N GLN A 346 -8.55 16.20 4.78
CA GLN A 346 -8.67 16.98 6.00
C GLN A 346 -9.12 16.13 7.20
N LEU A 347 -10.14 15.28 7.01
CA LEU A 347 -10.63 14.39 8.07
C LEU A 347 -9.58 13.35 8.50
N ARG A 348 -8.77 12.83 7.56
CA ARG A 348 -7.68 11.90 7.89
C ARG A 348 -6.60 12.52 8.76
N MET A 349 -6.39 13.83 8.71
CA MET A 349 -5.37 14.52 9.50
C MET A 349 -5.75 14.69 10.99
N GLU A 350 -6.95 14.31 11.40
CA GLU A 350 -7.37 14.26 12.80
C GLU A 350 -6.74 13.08 13.57
N ASP A 351 -6.25 12.05 12.86
CA ASP A 351 -5.67 10.85 13.46
C ASP A 351 -4.14 10.84 13.35
N THR A 352 -3.45 10.64 14.49
CA THR A 352 -1.99 10.67 14.56
C THR A 352 -1.33 9.59 13.70
N ARG A 353 -1.99 8.41 13.51
CA ARG A 353 -1.49 7.35 12.64
C ARG A 353 -1.56 7.76 11.17
N SER A 354 -2.67 8.38 10.79
CA SER A 354 -2.85 8.90 9.41
C SER A 354 -1.85 10.00 9.08
N VAL A 355 -1.59 10.90 10.03
CA VAL A 355 -0.54 11.94 9.89
C VAL A 355 0.85 11.30 9.76
N ALA A 356 1.19 10.33 10.62
CA ALA A 356 2.47 9.64 10.53
C ALA A 356 2.62 8.88 9.21
N GLY A 357 1.54 8.23 8.73
CA GLY A 357 1.48 7.57 7.43
C GLY A 357 1.74 8.52 6.26
N TRP A 358 1.08 9.66 6.28
CA TRP A 358 1.23 10.72 5.30
C TRP A 358 2.67 11.24 5.20
N LEU A 359 3.29 11.52 6.34
CA LEU A 359 4.66 12.02 6.40
C LEU A 359 5.68 10.97 5.97
N GLY A 360 5.53 9.75 6.48
CA GLY A 360 6.50 8.68 6.29
C GLY A 360 6.58 8.17 4.87
N SER A 361 5.44 7.90 4.25
CA SER A 361 5.39 7.42 2.87
C SER A 361 5.94 8.47 1.88
N GLN A 362 5.54 9.73 2.03
CA GLN A 362 6.05 10.79 1.15
C GLN A 362 7.55 11.05 1.35
N GLU A 363 8.02 11.14 2.60
CA GLU A 363 9.45 11.34 2.85
C GLU A 363 10.29 10.16 2.34
N LEU A 364 9.82 8.92 2.53
CA LEU A 364 10.55 7.75 2.08
C LEU A 364 10.57 7.63 0.55
N LEU A 365 9.41 7.78 -0.09
CA LEU A 365 9.24 7.48 -1.51
C LEU A 365 9.59 8.67 -2.40
N LEU A 366 9.29 9.91 -1.97
CA LEU A 366 9.47 11.14 -2.73
C LEU A 366 10.66 11.99 -2.26
N GLY A 367 11.18 11.75 -1.04
CA GLY A 367 12.21 12.60 -0.42
C GLY A 367 11.72 14.00 -0.02
N ARG A 368 10.42 14.25 -0.16
CA ARG A 368 9.75 15.50 0.21
C ARG A 368 8.37 15.22 0.74
N VAL A 369 7.87 16.11 1.59
CA VAL A 369 6.50 16.05 2.11
C VAL A 369 5.72 17.26 1.63
N GLN A 370 4.63 17.02 0.93
CA GLN A 370 3.65 18.07 0.58
C GLN A 370 2.68 18.25 1.74
N SER A 371 2.42 19.48 2.10
CA SER A 371 1.41 19.82 3.10
C SER A 371 0.00 19.56 2.56
N VAL A 372 -0.98 19.43 3.47
CA VAL A 372 -2.40 19.30 3.09
C VAL A 372 -2.84 20.46 2.22
N ASP A 373 -2.42 21.70 2.56
CA ASP A 373 -2.77 22.91 1.79
C ASP A 373 -2.18 22.90 0.37
N GLU A 374 -0.98 22.32 0.19
CA GLU A 374 -0.39 22.13 -1.14
C GLU A 374 -1.21 21.14 -1.96
N ILE A 375 -1.57 20.00 -1.38
CA ILE A 375 -2.40 18.99 -2.06
C ILE A 375 -3.79 19.56 -2.40
N VAL A 376 -4.41 20.28 -1.47
CA VAL A 376 -5.71 20.95 -1.71
C VAL A 376 -5.60 21.89 -2.91
N ARG A 377 -4.52 22.69 -3.00
CA ARG A 377 -4.29 23.57 -4.15
C ARG A 377 -4.07 22.79 -5.45
N GLU A 378 -3.40 21.65 -5.41
CA GLU A 378 -3.25 20.81 -6.62
C GLU A 378 -4.60 20.28 -7.10
N PHE A 379 -5.47 19.77 -6.21
CA PHE A 379 -6.82 19.37 -6.58
C PHE A 379 -7.64 20.55 -7.15
N ASP A 380 -7.52 21.75 -6.59
CA ASP A 380 -8.24 22.92 -7.09
C ASP A 380 -7.80 23.29 -8.52
N ARG A 381 -6.52 23.10 -8.86
CA ARG A 381 -5.97 23.40 -10.19
C ARG A 381 -6.41 22.43 -11.28
N VAL A 382 -6.75 21.19 -10.93
CA VAL A 382 -7.18 20.21 -11.93
C VAL A 382 -8.41 20.70 -12.67
N THR A 383 -8.34 20.73 -13.98
CA THR A 383 -9.45 21.08 -14.85
C THR A 383 -10.19 19.84 -15.34
N ARG A 384 -11.40 20.06 -15.87
CA ARG A 384 -12.14 18.99 -16.56
C ARG A 384 -11.33 18.40 -17.71
N ASP A 385 -10.65 19.25 -18.46
CA ASP A 385 -9.85 18.82 -19.61
C ASP A 385 -8.64 17.94 -19.17
N ASP A 386 -8.07 18.21 -17.99
CA ASP A 386 -7.02 17.33 -17.42
C ASP A 386 -7.56 15.94 -17.10
N VAL A 387 -8.70 15.85 -16.42
CA VAL A 387 -9.34 14.57 -16.09
C VAL A 387 -9.70 13.79 -17.36
N LEU A 388 -10.30 14.45 -18.36
CA LEU A 388 -10.64 13.82 -19.64
C LEU A 388 -9.39 13.40 -20.44
N ARG A 389 -8.32 14.19 -20.38
CA ARG A 389 -7.05 13.89 -21.06
C ARG A 389 -6.40 12.64 -20.47
N VAL A 390 -6.27 12.56 -19.14
CA VAL A 390 -5.69 11.37 -18.48
C VAL A 390 -6.59 10.14 -18.67
N GLY A 391 -7.90 10.32 -18.56
CA GLY A 391 -8.85 9.24 -18.81
C GLY A 391 -8.72 8.67 -20.23
N ARG A 392 -8.68 9.51 -21.26
CA ARG A 392 -8.49 9.08 -22.66
C ARG A 392 -7.12 8.46 -22.92
N LYS A 393 -6.09 8.91 -22.21
CA LYS A 393 -4.72 8.36 -22.31
C LYS A 393 -4.65 6.95 -21.75
N PHE A 394 -5.28 6.69 -20.61
CA PHE A 394 -5.08 5.46 -19.87
C PHE A 394 -6.25 4.46 -19.95
N LEU A 395 -7.50 4.93 -19.99
CA LEU A 395 -8.68 4.06 -19.93
C LEU A 395 -9.17 3.62 -21.31
N SER A 396 -8.25 3.36 -22.25
CA SER A 396 -8.58 2.79 -23.55
C SER A 396 -8.87 1.30 -23.42
N PRO A 397 -9.92 0.75 -24.10
CA PRO A 397 -10.19 -0.69 -24.11
C PRO A 397 -8.98 -1.53 -24.55
N SER A 398 -8.12 -1.00 -25.42
CA SER A 398 -6.89 -1.67 -25.87
C SER A 398 -5.86 -1.86 -24.76
N LEU A 399 -5.90 -1.05 -23.70
CA LEU A 399 -5.00 -1.11 -22.54
C LEU A 399 -5.59 -1.90 -21.38
N ALA A 400 -6.90 -2.13 -21.39
CA ALA A 400 -7.60 -2.84 -20.33
C ALA A 400 -7.09 -4.27 -20.15
N LYS A 401 -7.04 -4.70 -18.89
CA LYS A 401 -6.79 -6.08 -18.47
C LYS A 401 -7.89 -6.48 -17.52
N ILE A 402 -8.34 -7.72 -17.59
CA ILE A 402 -9.37 -8.27 -16.71
C ILE A 402 -8.78 -9.42 -15.92
N ALA A 403 -8.99 -9.41 -14.61
CA ALA A 403 -8.76 -10.55 -13.76
C ALA A 403 -10.06 -10.91 -13.05
N ALA A 404 -10.43 -12.18 -13.05
CA ALA A 404 -11.66 -12.65 -12.43
C ALA A 404 -11.43 -13.93 -11.63
N VAL A 405 -12.04 -14.00 -10.45
CA VAL A 405 -12.09 -15.19 -9.61
C VAL A 405 -13.56 -15.55 -9.40
N GLY A 406 -13.93 -16.78 -9.71
CA GLY A 406 -15.30 -17.24 -9.63
C GLY A 406 -15.47 -18.62 -10.25
N PRO A 407 -16.72 -19.14 -10.38
CA PRO A 407 -17.01 -20.45 -10.94
C PRO A 407 -16.96 -20.44 -12.48
N PHE A 408 -15.85 -19.99 -13.06
CA PHE A 408 -15.62 -19.89 -14.49
C PHE A 408 -14.57 -20.92 -14.93
N GLU A 409 -14.92 -21.77 -15.89
CA GLU A 409 -13.99 -22.77 -16.43
C GLU A 409 -12.83 -22.14 -17.22
N ASP A 410 -13.11 -20.99 -17.90
CA ASP A 410 -12.12 -20.28 -18.73
C ASP A 410 -12.44 -18.79 -18.90
N ASP A 411 -11.66 -18.10 -19.76
CA ASP A 411 -11.80 -16.67 -20.03
C ASP A 411 -12.87 -16.33 -21.10
N GLN A 412 -13.59 -17.32 -21.64
CA GLN A 412 -14.58 -17.11 -22.70
C GLN A 412 -15.76 -16.23 -22.27
N VAL A 413 -16.10 -16.25 -20.96
CA VAL A 413 -17.15 -15.38 -20.40
C VAL A 413 -16.87 -13.91 -20.67
N PHE A 414 -15.60 -13.51 -20.74
CA PHE A 414 -15.15 -12.13 -20.97
C PHE A 414 -14.64 -11.89 -22.39
N ALA A 415 -14.71 -12.87 -23.29
CA ALA A 415 -14.21 -12.76 -24.65
C ALA A 415 -14.89 -11.62 -25.43
N GLY A 416 -14.07 -10.81 -26.12
CA GLY A 416 -14.53 -9.68 -26.94
C GLY A 416 -14.95 -8.42 -26.19
N LEU A 417 -14.72 -8.33 -24.87
CA LEU A 417 -15.02 -7.13 -24.08
C LEU A 417 -13.91 -6.09 -24.15
N ILE A 418 -12.65 -6.53 -24.32
CA ILE A 418 -11.47 -5.69 -24.38
C ILE A 418 -10.54 -6.07 -25.53
#